data_0385fa0ae805fb3ea1469511ee3d4f68
#
_entry.id   0385fa0ae805fb3ea1469511ee3d4f68
#
_cell.length_a   1.000
_cell.length_b   1.000
_cell.length_c   1.000
_cell.angle_alpha   90.00
_cell.angle_beta   90.00
_cell.angle_gamma   90.00
#
_symmetry.space_group_name_H-M   'P 1'
#
loop_
_entity.id
_entity.type
_entity.pdbx_description
1 polymer ?
#
loop_
_entity_poly.entity_id
_entity_poly.type
_entity_poly.pdbx_seq_one_letter_code
_entity_poly.pdbx_strand_id
1 'polypeptide(L)'
;NRLQTIGRVINSKNTLPILDCFLFEIQDNILTITASDSETTLITNLELVESDANARFCINAKTIQDSMKEIAEQPLSFDINPDNMEITANYQNGRFNIVGQSADEYPEMNLPQEDMNALIIPAETMLNGINRCLFATADDELRPVMNGVYFDIQADNLTFVSTDGHKLVRNRNYGIKDHQPAAFILPKKPATILKNLLPKESDDVTLKFNERNAYITMESSRLICRLIEGRYPNYNSVIPQNNPYRVTVDRLTLLSALKRVLIFSNQSSALIKLHLESNQLVVSGQDIDYSTSAEERVPCEYGDSPMNIGFKGTFLIDILNNMGGENVIIELADPSRAGVIVPAEQEENEDLLMLLMPMMLND
;
A
#
# COMPACT_ATOMS: atom_id res chain seq x y z
N ASN A 1 -16.75 3.71 12.08
CA ASN A 1 -15.92 3.20 10.97
C ASN A 1 -15.29 4.32 10.12
N ARG A 2 -16.05 5.36 9.66
CA ARG A 2 -15.49 6.44 8.83
C ARG A 2 -14.44 7.27 9.57
N LEU A 3 -14.67 7.66 10.82
CA LEU A 3 -13.70 8.41 11.62
C LEU A 3 -12.37 7.67 11.81
N GLN A 4 -12.41 6.35 12.00
CA GLN A 4 -11.20 5.54 12.11
C GLN A 4 -10.41 5.50 10.79
N THR A 5 -11.12 5.48 9.67
CA THR A 5 -10.51 5.46 8.34
C THR A 5 -9.81 6.79 8.05
N ILE A 6 -10.50 7.91 8.24
CA ILE A 6 -9.91 9.22 7.93
C ILE A 6 -8.82 9.63 8.95
N GLY A 7 -8.90 9.14 10.18
CA GLY A 7 -7.88 9.38 11.20
C GLY A 7 -6.50 8.81 10.88
N ARG A 8 -6.40 7.89 9.92
CA ARG A 8 -5.12 7.38 9.43
C ARG A 8 -4.25 8.43 8.73
N VAL A 9 -4.84 9.53 8.33
CA VAL A 9 -4.12 10.67 7.75
C VAL A 9 -3.33 11.41 8.81
N ILE A 10 -3.89 11.54 10.03
CA ILE A 10 -3.30 12.35 11.09
C ILE A 10 -2.01 11.71 11.60
N ASN A 11 -0.95 12.49 11.63
CA ASN A 11 0.33 12.07 12.18
C ASN A 11 0.32 12.16 13.72
N SER A 12 1.18 11.38 14.36
CA SER A 12 1.40 11.48 15.82
C SER A 12 1.99 12.83 16.27
N LYS A 13 2.62 13.57 15.35
CA LYS A 13 3.15 14.91 15.55
C LYS A 13 2.91 15.71 14.29
N ASN A 14 2.02 16.70 14.38
CA ASN A 14 1.75 17.65 13.31
C ASN A 14 2.46 18.97 13.56
N THR A 15 2.86 19.66 12.50
CA THR A 15 3.48 20.99 12.57
C THR A 15 2.49 22.07 12.99
N LEU A 16 1.23 21.90 12.59
CA LEU A 16 0.13 22.79 12.95
C LEU A 16 -0.81 22.05 13.92
N PRO A 17 -1.05 22.56 15.14
CA PRO A 17 -1.89 21.90 16.13
C PRO A 17 -3.33 21.63 15.66
N ILE A 18 -3.89 22.47 14.79
CA ILE A 18 -5.24 22.29 14.23
C ILE A 18 -5.36 21.01 13.40
N LEU A 19 -4.26 20.47 12.86
CA LEU A 19 -4.24 19.22 12.11
C LEU A 19 -4.35 17.96 13.00
N ASP A 20 -4.30 18.11 14.33
CA ASP A 20 -4.69 17.05 15.26
C ASP A 20 -6.21 16.89 15.35
N CYS A 21 -6.97 17.76 14.66
CA CYS A 21 -8.41 17.74 14.60
C CYS A 21 -8.94 17.25 13.26
N PHE A 22 -10.16 16.74 13.29
CA PHE A 22 -11.00 16.65 12.09
C PHE A 22 -11.72 17.97 11.89
N LEU A 23 -11.80 18.41 10.65
CA LEU A 23 -12.70 19.48 10.23
C LEU A 23 -14.07 18.86 9.92
N PHE A 24 -15.11 19.40 10.51
CA PHE A 24 -16.51 19.07 10.28
C PHE A 24 -17.20 20.23 9.57
N GLU A 25 -17.81 19.96 8.46
CA GLU A 25 -18.59 20.93 7.68
C GLU A 25 -19.96 20.35 7.41
N ILE A 26 -21.00 21.04 7.84
CA ILE A 26 -22.40 20.66 7.64
C ILE A 26 -23.00 21.64 6.67
N GLN A 27 -23.50 21.14 5.55
CA GLN A 27 -24.21 21.91 4.55
C GLN A 27 -25.30 21.05 3.93
N ASP A 28 -26.55 21.56 3.93
CA ASP A 28 -27.71 20.94 3.28
C ASP A 28 -27.91 19.46 3.66
N ASN A 29 -27.82 19.14 4.94
CA ASN A 29 -27.87 17.78 5.50
C ASN A 29 -26.72 16.84 5.07
N ILE A 30 -25.66 17.38 4.52
CA ILE A 30 -24.44 16.63 4.24
C ILE A 30 -23.37 17.04 5.26
N LEU A 31 -22.84 16.04 5.95
CA LEU A 31 -21.66 16.20 6.81
C LEU A 31 -20.44 15.81 6.03
N THR A 32 -19.56 16.77 5.80
CA THR A 32 -18.21 16.54 5.25
C THR A 32 -17.21 16.51 6.39
N ILE A 33 -16.41 15.46 6.47
CA ILE A 33 -15.35 15.32 7.46
C ILE A 33 -14.01 15.26 6.73
N THR A 34 -13.10 16.13 7.14
CA THR A 34 -11.77 16.24 6.55
C THR A 34 -10.69 15.98 7.60
N ALA A 35 -9.67 15.22 7.21
CA ALA A 35 -8.43 15.07 7.95
C ALA A 35 -7.24 15.38 7.04
N SER A 36 -6.23 16.07 7.57
CA SER A 36 -5.03 16.44 6.81
C SER A 36 -3.78 16.38 7.69
N ASP A 37 -2.63 16.12 7.05
CA ASP A 37 -1.31 16.24 7.65
C ASP A 37 -0.40 17.23 6.88
N SER A 38 -1.00 18.09 6.07
CA SER A 38 -0.37 19.02 5.12
C SER A 38 0.12 18.41 3.81
N GLU A 39 0.44 17.13 3.76
CA GLU A 39 0.88 16.42 2.55
C GLU A 39 -0.22 15.52 1.97
N THR A 40 -1.07 15.01 2.85
CA THR A 40 -2.18 14.12 2.51
C THR A 40 -3.46 14.62 3.17
N THR A 41 -4.53 14.71 2.42
CA THR A 41 -5.86 15.08 2.90
C THR A 41 -6.87 14.02 2.48
N LEU A 42 -7.67 13.56 3.41
CA LEU A 42 -8.79 12.65 3.15
C LEU A 42 -10.08 13.31 3.57
N ILE A 43 -11.04 13.30 2.65
CA ILE A 43 -12.38 13.87 2.82
C ILE A 43 -13.38 12.74 2.68
N THR A 44 -14.37 12.71 3.54
CA THR A 44 -15.49 11.77 3.42
C THR A 44 -16.81 12.50 3.69
N ASN A 45 -17.87 12.07 3.00
CA ASN A 45 -19.21 12.63 3.13
C ASN A 45 -20.15 11.63 3.81
N LEU A 46 -21.10 12.16 4.55
CA LEU A 46 -22.18 11.46 5.25
C LEU A 46 -23.49 12.24 5.05
N GLU A 47 -24.55 11.56 4.65
CA GLU A 47 -25.89 12.14 4.73
C GLU A 47 -26.37 12.11 6.18
N LEU A 48 -26.83 13.25 6.67
CA LEU A 48 -27.49 13.39 7.96
C LEU A 48 -28.98 13.15 7.82
N VAL A 49 -29.58 12.57 8.83
CA VAL A 49 -31.05 12.42 8.88
C VAL A 49 -31.71 13.79 8.91
N GLU A 50 -31.14 14.73 9.67
CA GLU A 50 -31.64 16.09 9.84
C GLU A 50 -30.50 17.01 10.29
N SER A 51 -30.54 18.26 9.84
CA SER A 51 -29.66 19.32 10.31
C SER A 51 -30.46 20.64 10.30
N ASP A 52 -30.48 21.36 11.41
CA ASP A 52 -31.20 22.61 11.56
C ASP A 52 -30.40 23.86 11.15
N ALA A 53 -29.09 23.69 10.93
CA ALA A 53 -28.19 24.76 10.49
C ALA A 53 -26.94 24.24 9.77
N ASN A 54 -26.35 25.09 8.94
CA ASN A 54 -25.00 24.89 8.42
C ASN A 54 -24.00 25.24 9.52
N ALA A 55 -22.91 24.46 9.62
CA ALA A 55 -21.89 24.65 10.63
C ALA A 55 -20.50 24.26 10.12
N ARG A 56 -19.46 24.90 10.67
CA ARG A 56 -18.07 24.57 10.36
C ARG A 56 -17.24 24.68 11.65
N PHE A 57 -16.63 23.57 12.07
CA PHE A 57 -15.88 23.49 13.32
C PHE A 57 -14.87 22.33 13.29
N CYS A 58 -13.92 22.36 14.23
CA CYS A 58 -12.93 21.31 14.38
C CYS A 58 -13.09 20.57 15.70
N ILE A 59 -12.88 19.25 15.68
CA ILE A 59 -12.86 18.39 16.88
C ILE A 59 -11.56 17.62 16.92
N ASN A 60 -10.90 17.56 18.08
CA ASN A 60 -9.74 16.70 18.26
C ASN A 60 -10.04 15.26 17.84
N ALA A 61 -9.25 14.76 16.89
CA ALA A 61 -9.49 13.49 16.23
C ALA A 61 -9.44 12.32 17.20
N LYS A 62 -8.46 12.29 18.10
CA LYS A 62 -8.33 11.23 19.09
C LYS A 62 -9.53 11.20 20.03
N THR A 63 -9.95 12.35 20.54
CA THR A 63 -11.08 12.45 21.46
C THR A 63 -12.37 11.90 20.84
N ILE A 64 -12.70 12.35 19.63
CA ILE A 64 -13.95 11.89 18.97
C ILE A 64 -13.86 10.42 18.53
N GLN A 65 -12.69 9.94 18.08
CA GLN A 65 -12.52 8.55 17.72
C GLN A 65 -12.64 7.61 18.91
N ASP A 66 -11.98 7.94 20.02
CA ASP A 66 -12.02 7.13 21.24
C ASP A 66 -13.45 7.11 21.81
N SER A 67 -14.16 8.24 21.81
CA SER A 67 -15.55 8.32 22.25
C SER A 67 -16.50 7.49 21.38
N MET A 68 -16.38 7.61 20.05
CA MET A 68 -17.24 6.91 19.12
C MET A 68 -17.00 5.40 19.07
N LYS A 69 -15.78 4.95 19.36
CA LYS A 69 -15.41 3.53 19.34
C LYS A 69 -16.17 2.71 20.40
N GLU A 70 -16.46 3.33 21.53
CA GLU A 70 -17.10 2.67 22.68
C GLU A 70 -18.64 2.70 22.58
N ILE A 71 -19.21 3.39 21.59
CA ILE A 71 -20.66 3.47 21.37
C ILE A 71 -21.06 2.46 20.29
N ALA A 72 -21.98 1.55 20.64
CA ALA A 72 -22.56 0.63 19.67
C ALA A 72 -23.33 1.41 18.58
N GLU A 73 -23.48 0.81 17.39
CA GLU A 73 -24.18 1.41 16.27
C GLU A 73 -25.62 1.77 16.65
N GLN A 74 -25.94 3.04 16.63
CA GLN A 74 -27.23 3.63 16.99
C GLN A 74 -27.35 5.04 16.48
N PRO A 75 -28.57 5.63 16.43
CA PRO A 75 -28.75 7.04 16.12
C PRO A 75 -28.02 7.92 17.14
N LEU A 76 -27.39 8.97 16.65
CA LEU A 76 -26.69 9.98 17.43
C LEU A 76 -27.21 11.35 17.08
N SER A 77 -27.34 12.24 18.07
CA SER A 77 -27.55 13.68 17.83
C SER A 77 -26.42 14.49 18.42
N PHE A 78 -26.08 15.57 17.73
CA PHE A 78 -25.02 16.50 18.14
C PHE A 78 -25.64 17.88 18.29
N ASP A 79 -25.58 18.41 19.49
CA ASP A 79 -25.97 19.78 19.79
C ASP A 79 -24.70 20.63 19.86
N ILE A 80 -24.58 21.62 18.97
CA ILE A 80 -23.39 22.44 18.82
C ILE A 80 -23.71 23.87 19.23
N ASN A 81 -23.00 24.38 20.22
CA ASN A 81 -23.09 25.78 20.62
C ASN A 81 -22.03 26.59 19.86
N PRO A 82 -22.42 27.48 18.92
CA PRO A 82 -21.48 28.24 18.10
C PRO A 82 -20.68 29.29 18.89
N ASP A 83 -21.19 29.75 20.05
CA ASP A 83 -20.55 30.82 20.81
C ASP A 83 -19.32 30.35 21.60
N ASN A 84 -19.37 29.14 22.13
CA ASN A 84 -18.30 28.59 22.96
C ASN A 84 -17.73 27.25 22.44
N MET A 85 -18.19 26.79 21.26
CA MET A 85 -17.78 25.53 20.64
C MET A 85 -18.01 24.29 21.51
N GLU A 86 -18.91 24.35 22.48
CA GLU A 86 -19.34 23.13 23.19
C GLU A 86 -20.20 22.25 22.30
N ILE A 87 -19.88 20.98 22.27
CA ILE A 87 -20.55 19.97 21.48
C ILE A 87 -21.05 18.88 22.42
N THR A 88 -22.35 18.69 22.48
CA THR A 88 -22.98 17.59 23.23
C THR A 88 -23.40 16.52 22.26
N ALA A 89 -22.85 15.34 22.37
CA ALA A 89 -23.28 14.15 21.65
C ALA A 89 -24.21 13.32 22.51
N ASN A 90 -25.43 13.11 22.04
CA ASN A 90 -26.46 12.33 22.70
C ASN A 90 -26.61 10.96 22.01
N TYR A 91 -26.72 9.90 22.79
CA TYR A 91 -27.00 8.55 22.35
C TYR A 91 -28.01 7.89 23.30
N GLN A 92 -28.53 6.72 22.95
CA GLN A 92 -29.69 6.09 23.61
C GLN A 92 -29.69 6.15 25.14
N ASN A 93 -28.55 5.90 25.77
CA ASN A 93 -28.44 5.77 27.22
C ASN A 93 -27.52 6.79 27.88
N GLY A 94 -27.07 7.81 27.14
CA GLY A 94 -26.14 8.77 27.69
C GLY A 94 -25.81 9.94 26.78
N ARG A 95 -24.92 10.76 27.27
CA ARG A 95 -24.35 11.88 26.52
C ARG A 95 -22.90 12.12 26.95
N PHE A 96 -22.14 12.71 26.06
CA PHE A 96 -20.82 13.25 26.39
C PHE A 96 -20.68 14.66 25.81
N ASN A 97 -19.86 15.46 26.46
CA ASN A 97 -19.56 16.81 26.02
C ASN A 97 -18.09 16.89 25.63
N ILE A 98 -17.83 17.55 24.52
CA ILE A 98 -16.49 17.89 24.05
C ILE A 98 -16.45 19.35 23.67
N VAL A 99 -15.27 19.96 23.68
CA VAL A 99 -15.08 21.33 23.21
C VAL A 99 -14.40 21.26 21.85
N GLY A 100 -15.05 21.82 20.84
CA GLY A 100 -14.50 22.01 19.51
C GLY A 100 -13.59 23.23 19.46
N GLN A 101 -13.11 23.50 18.26
CA GLN A 101 -12.29 24.67 17.95
C GLN A 101 -12.82 25.36 16.69
N SER A 102 -12.52 26.66 16.53
CA SER A 102 -12.80 27.34 15.26
C SER A 102 -12.06 26.66 14.12
N ALA A 103 -12.72 26.60 12.98
CA ALA A 103 -12.16 26.07 11.75
C ALA A 103 -11.39 27.12 10.93
N ASP A 104 -11.27 28.36 11.41
CA ASP A 104 -10.67 29.48 10.65
C ASP A 104 -9.19 29.25 10.32
N GLU A 105 -8.48 28.54 11.18
CA GLU A 105 -7.06 28.20 10.99
C GLU A 105 -6.84 26.87 10.26
N TYR A 106 -7.92 26.15 9.92
CA TYR A 106 -7.76 24.89 9.18
C TYR A 106 -7.34 25.17 7.74
N PRO A 107 -6.23 24.56 7.26
CA PRO A 107 -5.71 24.86 5.94
C PRO A 107 -6.74 24.63 4.83
N GLU A 108 -6.82 25.59 3.91
CA GLU A 108 -7.64 25.43 2.71
C GLU A 108 -7.10 24.30 1.82
N MET A 109 -8.00 23.54 1.26
CA MET A 109 -7.65 22.46 0.35
C MET A 109 -7.45 22.99 -1.06
N ASN A 110 -6.34 22.60 -1.68
CA ASN A 110 -6.15 22.82 -3.10
C ASN A 110 -7.10 21.92 -3.89
N LEU A 111 -8.02 22.54 -4.63
CA LEU A 111 -8.90 21.82 -5.54
C LEU A 111 -8.16 21.43 -6.83
N PRO A 112 -8.58 20.35 -7.51
CA PRO A 112 -7.98 19.96 -8.77
C PRO A 112 -8.18 21.06 -9.82
N GLN A 113 -7.10 21.39 -10.55
CA GLN A 113 -7.14 22.33 -11.65
C GLN A 113 -7.74 21.66 -12.90
N GLU A 114 -8.28 22.46 -13.83
CA GLU A 114 -8.91 21.92 -15.03
C GLU A 114 -7.94 21.19 -15.97
N ASP A 115 -6.69 21.63 -16.06
CA ASP A 115 -5.66 21.07 -16.96
C ASP A 115 -4.80 19.98 -16.27
N MET A 116 -5.46 18.94 -15.75
CA MET A 116 -4.77 17.78 -15.14
C MET A 116 -4.93 16.53 -16.00
N ASN A 117 -3.91 15.67 -15.96
CA ASN A 117 -4.08 14.30 -16.46
C ASN A 117 -5.21 13.62 -15.69
N ALA A 118 -6.09 12.93 -16.38
CA ALA A 118 -7.22 12.22 -15.80
C ALA A 118 -7.25 10.76 -16.27
N LEU A 119 -7.53 9.87 -15.35
CA LEU A 119 -7.62 8.43 -15.59
C LEU A 119 -8.79 7.86 -14.79
N ILE A 120 -9.57 7.00 -15.41
CA ILE A 120 -10.60 6.22 -14.73
C ILE A 120 -10.07 4.80 -14.59
N ILE A 121 -10.04 4.29 -13.37
CA ILE A 121 -9.47 2.97 -13.05
C ILE A 121 -10.48 2.21 -12.21
N PRO A 122 -10.81 0.94 -12.54
CA PRO A 122 -11.60 0.10 -11.65
C PRO A 122 -10.95 0.02 -10.26
N ALA A 123 -11.74 0.15 -9.20
CA ALA A 123 -11.24 0.14 -7.83
C ALA A 123 -10.41 -1.13 -7.53
N GLU A 124 -10.83 -2.27 -8.05
CA GLU A 124 -10.13 -3.55 -7.93
C GLU A 124 -8.75 -3.51 -8.60
N THR A 125 -8.64 -2.96 -9.81
CA THR A 125 -7.36 -2.82 -10.52
C THR A 125 -6.39 -1.94 -9.75
N MET A 126 -6.84 -0.80 -9.23
CA MET A 126 -6.03 0.09 -8.40
C MET A 126 -5.60 -0.60 -7.10
N LEU A 127 -6.53 -1.31 -6.43
CA LEU A 127 -6.26 -2.07 -5.21
C LEU A 127 -5.22 -3.15 -5.45
N ASN A 128 -5.36 -3.94 -6.51
CA ASN A 128 -4.43 -5.00 -6.87
C ASN A 128 -3.04 -4.45 -7.15
N GLY A 129 -2.94 -3.40 -7.97
CA GLY A 129 -1.67 -2.73 -8.26
C GLY A 129 -0.95 -2.23 -7.00
N ILE A 130 -1.67 -1.56 -6.10
CA ILE A 130 -1.13 -1.07 -4.83
C ILE A 130 -0.74 -2.23 -3.91
N ASN A 131 -1.59 -3.25 -3.74
CA ASN A 131 -1.31 -4.40 -2.88
C ASN A 131 -0.07 -5.16 -3.32
N ARG A 132 0.09 -5.38 -4.64
CA ARG A 132 1.24 -6.08 -5.21
C ARG A 132 2.54 -5.31 -4.98
N CYS A 133 2.49 -3.98 -4.97
CA CYS A 133 3.68 -3.12 -4.96
C CYS A 133 4.06 -2.58 -3.57
N LEU A 134 3.11 -2.30 -2.71
CA LEU A 134 3.34 -1.50 -1.50
C LEU A 134 4.44 -2.06 -0.57
N PHE A 135 4.54 -3.40 -0.43
CA PHE A 135 5.54 -4.04 0.43
C PHE A 135 6.98 -3.88 -0.07
N ALA A 136 7.18 -3.59 -1.34
CA ALA A 136 8.49 -3.45 -1.96
C ALA A 136 8.96 -1.99 -2.08
N THR A 137 8.21 -1.04 -1.56
CA THR A 137 8.66 0.36 -1.45
C THR A 137 9.76 0.49 -0.41
N ALA A 138 10.67 1.44 -0.62
CA ALA A 138 11.73 1.76 0.34
C ALA A 138 11.24 2.66 1.48
N ASP A 139 12.06 2.79 2.51
CA ASP A 139 12.04 3.84 3.51
C ASP A 139 13.46 4.42 3.56
N ASP A 140 13.84 5.21 2.55
CA ASP A 140 15.21 5.67 2.34
C ASP A 140 15.23 7.18 2.07
N GLU A 141 15.76 7.94 3.01
CA GLU A 141 15.84 9.41 2.90
C GLU A 141 16.79 9.87 1.78
N LEU A 142 17.75 9.05 1.39
CA LEU A 142 18.71 9.36 0.32
C LEU A 142 18.15 9.09 -1.07
N ARG A 143 17.15 8.22 -1.18
CA ARG A 143 16.49 7.84 -2.42
C ARG A 143 14.97 7.96 -2.32
N PRO A 144 14.43 9.15 -2.05
CA PRO A 144 13.00 9.34 -1.77
C PRO A 144 12.09 8.88 -2.92
N VAL A 145 12.57 8.86 -4.16
CA VAL A 145 11.81 8.36 -5.32
C VAL A 145 11.40 6.89 -5.19
N MET A 146 12.09 6.09 -4.35
CA MET A 146 11.74 4.70 -4.09
C MET A 146 10.76 4.52 -2.91
N ASN A 147 10.40 5.62 -2.20
CA ASN A 147 9.51 5.56 -1.03
C ASN A 147 8.01 5.59 -1.40
N GLY A 148 7.69 5.19 -2.61
CA GLY A 148 6.32 5.16 -3.11
C GLY A 148 6.13 4.15 -4.22
N VAL A 149 4.89 4.05 -4.67
CA VAL A 149 4.49 3.24 -5.81
C VAL A 149 4.52 4.09 -7.07
N TYR A 150 5.29 3.69 -8.04
CA TYR A 150 5.39 4.33 -9.34
C TYR A 150 4.26 3.86 -10.25
N PHE A 151 3.50 4.82 -10.77
CA PHE A 151 2.46 4.62 -11.77
C PHE A 151 3.05 5.02 -13.12
N ASP A 152 3.25 4.05 -13.99
CA ASP A 152 3.74 4.23 -15.36
C ASP A 152 2.59 4.00 -16.34
N ILE A 153 2.02 5.08 -16.85
CA ILE A 153 0.87 5.08 -17.74
C ILE A 153 1.40 5.11 -19.17
N GLN A 154 1.06 4.10 -19.94
CA GLN A 154 1.38 4.00 -21.35
C GLN A 154 0.11 3.93 -22.19
N ALA A 155 0.23 4.03 -23.51
CA ALA A 155 -0.92 3.98 -24.39
C ALA A 155 -1.71 2.66 -24.31
N ASP A 156 -1.04 1.57 -23.98
CA ASP A 156 -1.58 0.20 -24.01
C ASP A 156 -1.68 -0.46 -22.63
N ASN A 157 -1.19 0.20 -21.57
CA ASN A 157 -1.22 -0.37 -20.21
C ASN A 157 -1.00 0.67 -19.12
N LEU A 158 -1.36 0.27 -17.89
CA LEU A 158 -0.94 0.91 -16.66
C LEU A 158 -0.02 -0.05 -15.90
N THR A 159 1.21 0.35 -15.62
CA THR A 159 2.17 -0.44 -14.85
C THR A 159 2.39 0.17 -13.47
N PHE A 160 2.23 -0.65 -12.43
CA PHE A 160 2.60 -0.31 -11.05
C PHE A 160 3.97 -0.89 -10.74
N VAL A 161 4.87 -0.07 -10.21
CA VAL A 161 6.23 -0.49 -9.89
C VAL A 161 6.63 -0.03 -8.49
N SER A 162 7.37 -0.87 -7.80
CA SER A 162 8.05 -0.50 -6.56
C SER A 162 9.39 -1.23 -6.42
N THR A 163 10.35 -0.60 -5.76
CA THR A 163 11.64 -1.20 -5.46
C THR A 163 12.30 -0.51 -4.25
N ASP A 164 13.07 -1.26 -3.51
CA ASP A 164 13.97 -0.75 -2.45
C ASP A 164 15.47 -0.94 -2.81
N GLY A 165 15.73 -1.39 -4.05
CA GLY A 165 17.08 -1.72 -4.52
C GLY A 165 17.50 -3.16 -4.28
N HIS A 166 16.77 -3.94 -3.48
CA HIS A 166 17.02 -5.38 -3.22
C HIS A 166 15.96 -6.27 -3.84
N LYS A 167 14.73 -5.78 -3.90
CA LYS A 167 13.60 -6.41 -4.55
C LYS A 167 12.88 -5.40 -5.43
N LEU A 168 12.18 -5.88 -6.44
CA LEU A 168 11.38 -5.07 -7.34
C LEU A 168 10.09 -5.80 -7.66
N VAL A 169 9.00 -5.05 -7.74
CA VAL A 169 7.71 -5.52 -8.25
C VAL A 169 7.36 -4.70 -9.48
N ARG A 170 6.95 -5.37 -10.52
CA ARG A 170 6.28 -4.78 -11.70
C ARG A 170 4.95 -5.50 -11.89
N ASN A 171 3.86 -4.78 -11.73
CA ASN A 171 2.51 -5.27 -12.06
C ASN A 171 1.94 -4.44 -13.20
N ARG A 172 1.84 -5.00 -14.40
CA ARG A 172 1.32 -4.35 -15.59
C ARG A 172 -0.11 -4.82 -15.84
N ASN A 173 -1.01 -3.86 -16.05
CA ASN A 173 -2.41 -4.11 -16.36
C ASN A 173 -2.73 -3.59 -17.77
N TYR A 174 -3.16 -4.48 -18.65
CA TYR A 174 -3.52 -4.19 -20.04
C TYR A 174 -5.01 -3.84 -20.23
N GLY A 175 -5.79 -3.92 -19.18
CA GLY A 175 -7.19 -3.46 -19.17
C GLY A 175 -7.32 -1.94 -19.17
N ILE A 176 -6.28 -1.23 -18.71
CA ILE A 176 -6.18 0.23 -18.71
C ILE A 176 -5.35 0.65 -19.92
N LYS A 177 -5.99 1.25 -20.91
CA LYS A 177 -5.39 1.62 -22.21
C LYS A 177 -6.02 2.87 -22.78
N ASP A 178 -5.50 3.31 -23.93
CA ASP A 178 -5.97 4.49 -24.66
C ASP A 178 -5.71 5.82 -23.91
N HIS A 179 -4.63 5.88 -23.15
CA HIS A 179 -4.20 7.06 -22.41
C HIS A 179 -2.91 7.66 -22.99
N GLN A 180 -2.74 8.96 -22.79
CA GLN A 180 -1.47 9.62 -23.07
C GLN A 180 -0.42 9.14 -22.06
N PRO A 181 0.83 8.89 -22.51
CA PRO A 181 1.92 8.52 -21.62
C PRO A 181 2.13 9.56 -20.52
N ALA A 182 2.10 9.12 -19.29
CA ALA A 182 2.33 9.93 -18.11
C ALA A 182 2.82 9.05 -16.95
N ALA A 183 3.42 9.68 -15.95
CA ALA A 183 3.88 8.92 -14.80
C ALA A 183 3.93 9.78 -13.54
N PHE A 184 3.80 9.14 -12.38
CA PHE A 184 3.98 9.77 -11.09
C PHE A 184 4.35 8.75 -10.02
N ILE A 185 4.83 9.23 -8.88
CA ILE A 185 5.18 8.39 -7.72
C ILE A 185 4.22 8.73 -6.58
N LEU A 186 3.35 7.77 -6.26
CA LEU A 186 2.41 7.87 -5.13
C LEU A 186 3.14 7.51 -3.83
N PRO A 187 3.22 8.42 -2.84
CA PRO A 187 3.89 8.12 -1.58
C PRO A 187 3.27 6.92 -0.84
N LYS A 188 4.07 6.26 -0.03
CA LYS A 188 3.68 5.06 0.74
C LYS A 188 2.46 5.28 1.62
N LYS A 189 2.34 6.45 2.29
CA LYS A 189 1.22 6.77 3.18
C LYS A 189 -0.12 6.85 2.43
N PRO A 190 -0.29 7.68 1.37
CA PRO A 190 -1.49 7.67 0.54
C PRO A 190 -1.82 6.30 -0.04
N ALA A 191 -0.83 5.54 -0.52
CA ALA A 191 -1.02 4.18 -1.02
C ALA A 191 -1.57 3.25 0.08
N THR A 192 -1.07 3.35 1.31
CA THR A 192 -1.58 2.59 2.46
C THR A 192 -3.02 2.97 2.82
N ILE A 193 -3.37 4.25 2.72
CA ILE A 193 -4.74 4.72 2.94
C ILE A 193 -5.68 4.14 1.88
N LEU A 194 -5.29 4.22 0.61
CA LEU A 194 -6.06 3.64 -0.51
C LEU A 194 -6.27 2.14 -0.36
N LYS A 195 -5.24 1.38 0.04
CA LYS A 195 -5.36 -0.04 0.34
C LYS A 195 -6.48 -0.37 1.33
N ASN A 196 -6.79 0.53 2.25
CA ASN A 196 -7.86 0.34 3.25
C ASN A 196 -9.22 0.89 2.80
N LEU A 197 -9.26 1.81 1.82
CA LEU A 197 -10.49 2.41 1.29
C LEU A 197 -11.05 1.58 0.14
N LEU A 198 -10.22 1.26 -0.83
CA LEU A 198 -10.61 0.60 -2.08
C LEU A 198 -11.38 -0.73 -1.93
N PRO A 199 -11.15 -1.58 -0.89
CA PRO A 199 -11.95 -2.80 -0.70
C PRO A 199 -13.44 -2.55 -0.44
N LYS A 200 -13.83 -1.30 -0.17
CA LYS A 200 -15.22 -0.90 0.08
C LYS A 200 -15.87 -0.21 -1.13
N GLU A 201 -15.07 0.05 -2.15
CA GLU A 201 -15.52 0.67 -3.40
C GLU A 201 -15.86 -0.42 -4.41
N SER A 202 -17.03 -0.31 -5.01
CA SER A 202 -17.49 -1.21 -6.08
C SER A 202 -17.34 -0.62 -7.47
N ASP A 203 -17.16 0.68 -7.54
CA ASP A 203 -17.17 1.47 -8.77
C ASP A 203 -15.76 1.88 -9.21
N ASP A 204 -15.69 2.54 -10.34
CA ASP A 204 -14.47 3.10 -10.87
C ASP A 204 -13.99 4.28 -10.01
N VAL A 205 -12.68 4.39 -9.90
CA VAL A 205 -12.01 5.49 -9.23
C VAL A 205 -11.54 6.50 -10.25
N THR A 206 -11.85 7.77 -10.03
CA THR A 206 -11.31 8.86 -10.85
C THR A 206 -10.02 9.37 -10.25
N LEU A 207 -8.92 9.20 -10.99
CA LEU A 207 -7.60 9.71 -10.66
C LEU A 207 -7.31 10.94 -11.52
N LYS A 208 -7.07 12.10 -10.88
CA LYS A 208 -6.52 13.30 -11.53
C LYS A 208 -5.16 13.61 -10.93
N PHE A 209 -4.20 13.99 -11.75
CA PHE A 209 -2.86 14.28 -11.25
C PHE A 209 -2.10 15.27 -12.14
N ASN A 210 -1.14 15.93 -11.53
CA ASN A 210 -0.11 16.73 -12.19
C ASN A 210 1.28 16.34 -11.65
N GLU A 211 2.29 17.15 -11.87
CA GLU A 211 3.66 16.87 -11.41
C GLU A 211 3.81 16.84 -9.87
N ARG A 212 2.89 17.47 -9.12
CA ARG A 212 3.01 17.67 -7.67
C ARG A 212 1.94 16.98 -6.85
N ASN A 213 0.73 16.87 -7.37
CA ASN A 213 -0.42 16.42 -6.60
C ASN A 213 -1.21 15.35 -7.35
N ALA A 214 -1.82 14.44 -6.58
CA ALA A 214 -2.84 13.53 -7.06
C ALA A 214 -4.14 13.71 -6.29
N TYR A 215 -5.25 13.51 -6.99
CA TYR A 215 -6.63 13.60 -6.50
C TYR A 215 -7.32 12.30 -6.88
N ILE A 216 -7.65 11.49 -5.90
CA ILE A 216 -8.30 10.21 -6.08
C ILE A 216 -9.72 10.33 -5.54
N THR A 217 -10.70 10.31 -6.44
CA THR A 217 -12.12 10.42 -6.11
C THR A 217 -12.76 9.06 -6.18
N MET A 218 -13.39 8.67 -5.10
CA MET A 218 -14.17 7.46 -4.88
C MET A 218 -15.62 7.85 -4.62
N GLU A 219 -16.54 6.89 -4.50
CA GLU A 219 -17.96 7.16 -4.29
C GLU A 219 -18.24 8.12 -3.12
N SER A 220 -17.70 7.82 -1.94
CA SER A 220 -17.98 8.58 -0.72
C SER A 220 -16.76 9.28 -0.12
N SER A 221 -15.63 9.24 -0.79
CA SER A 221 -14.37 9.77 -0.27
C SER A 221 -13.49 10.36 -1.37
N ARG A 222 -12.66 11.33 -0.99
CA ARG A 222 -11.65 11.92 -1.85
C ARG A 222 -10.32 11.98 -1.12
N LEU A 223 -9.30 11.39 -1.70
CA LEU A 223 -7.92 11.49 -1.23
C LEU A 223 -7.17 12.49 -2.09
N ILE A 224 -6.52 13.44 -1.46
CA ILE A 224 -5.63 14.42 -2.08
C ILE A 224 -4.26 14.21 -1.46
N CYS A 225 -3.21 14.10 -2.29
CA CYS A 225 -1.87 13.97 -1.75
C CYS A 225 -0.82 14.65 -2.63
N ARG A 226 0.25 15.08 -1.98
CA ARG A 226 1.47 15.49 -2.65
C ARG A 226 2.20 14.27 -3.15
N LEU A 227 2.70 14.35 -4.39
CA LEU A 227 3.47 13.29 -5.03
C LEU A 227 4.97 13.41 -4.70
N ILE A 228 5.70 12.32 -4.83
CA ILE A 228 7.16 12.35 -4.72
C ILE A 228 7.73 12.88 -6.03
N GLU A 229 8.44 14.00 -5.94
CA GLU A 229 9.10 14.62 -7.09
C GLU A 229 10.40 13.88 -7.45
N GLY A 230 10.68 13.77 -8.72
CA GLY A 230 11.92 13.19 -9.23
C GLY A 230 11.69 12.11 -10.29
N ARG A 231 12.79 11.63 -10.86
CA ARG A 231 12.74 10.58 -11.87
C ARG A 231 12.85 9.21 -11.23
N TYR A 232 11.86 8.37 -11.47
CA TYR A 232 11.91 6.97 -11.03
C TYR A 232 13.03 6.21 -11.75
N PRO A 233 13.74 5.26 -11.12
CA PRO A 233 14.77 4.45 -11.77
C PRO A 233 14.23 3.70 -12.98
N ASN A 234 15.10 3.50 -14.00
CA ASN A 234 14.74 2.67 -15.14
C ASN A 234 14.64 1.20 -14.70
N TYR A 235 13.47 0.82 -14.20
CA TYR A 235 13.20 -0.51 -13.66
C TYR A 235 13.31 -1.62 -14.71
N ASN A 236 13.04 -1.33 -15.99
CA ASN A 236 13.14 -2.31 -17.06
C ASN A 236 14.59 -2.79 -17.28
N SER A 237 15.58 -1.93 -17.01
CA SER A 237 16.99 -2.24 -17.24
C SER A 237 17.56 -3.26 -16.25
N VAL A 238 16.94 -3.42 -15.09
CA VAL A 238 17.42 -4.34 -14.05
C VAL A 238 16.73 -5.71 -14.08
N ILE A 239 15.66 -5.86 -14.86
CA ILE A 239 14.94 -7.12 -15.02
C ILE A 239 15.73 -8.02 -15.99
N PRO A 240 16.21 -9.19 -15.54
CA PRO A 240 16.90 -10.13 -16.41
C PRO A 240 16.01 -10.60 -17.56
N GLN A 241 16.57 -10.63 -18.77
CA GLN A 241 15.84 -11.09 -19.96
C GLN A 241 16.00 -12.59 -20.23
N ASN A 242 17.05 -13.19 -19.68
CA ASN A 242 17.41 -14.59 -19.91
C ASN A 242 17.83 -15.25 -18.59
N ASN A 243 16.87 -15.77 -17.86
CA ASN A 243 17.07 -16.69 -16.74
C ASN A 243 16.60 -18.09 -17.17
N PRO A 244 17.50 -18.97 -17.63
CA PRO A 244 17.12 -20.22 -18.32
C PRO A 244 16.58 -21.29 -17.36
N TYR A 245 16.97 -21.28 -16.09
CA TYR A 245 16.58 -22.29 -15.12
C TYR A 245 15.23 -21.94 -14.48
N ARG A 246 14.26 -22.83 -14.63
CA ARG A 246 12.88 -22.59 -14.17
C ARG A 246 12.48 -23.63 -13.14
N VAL A 247 12.07 -23.16 -11.97
CA VAL A 247 11.56 -24.00 -10.88
C VAL A 247 10.10 -23.67 -10.66
N THR A 248 9.22 -24.65 -10.90
CA THR A 248 7.80 -24.52 -10.56
C THR A 248 7.54 -25.18 -9.22
N VAL A 249 6.95 -24.43 -8.29
CA VAL A 249 6.75 -24.89 -6.91
C VAL A 249 5.42 -24.37 -6.35
N ASP A 250 4.77 -25.19 -5.52
CA ASP A 250 3.60 -24.76 -4.76
C ASP A 250 3.98 -23.63 -3.82
N ARG A 251 3.30 -22.49 -3.97
CA ARG A 251 3.61 -21.23 -3.28
C ARG A 251 3.48 -21.36 -1.76
N LEU A 252 2.42 -21.99 -1.28
CA LEU A 252 2.16 -22.11 0.16
C LEU A 252 3.08 -23.11 0.84
N THR A 253 3.43 -24.18 0.15
CA THR A 253 4.39 -25.18 0.64
C THR A 253 5.78 -24.55 0.79
N LEU A 254 6.25 -23.82 -0.23
CA LEU A 254 7.52 -23.11 -0.15
C LEU A 254 7.50 -22.04 0.94
N LEU A 255 6.45 -21.22 1.00
CA LEU A 255 6.27 -20.18 2.01
C LEU A 255 6.33 -20.75 3.44
N SER A 256 5.69 -21.88 3.67
CA SER A 256 5.63 -22.55 4.97
C SER A 256 7.01 -23.12 5.36
N ALA A 257 7.73 -23.72 4.41
CA ALA A 257 9.10 -24.21 4.62
C ALA A 257 10.06 -23.06 4.96
N LEU A 258 10.01 -21.95 4.20
CA LEU A 258 10.80 -20.76 4.46
C LEU A 258 10.56 -20.19 5.86
N LYS A 259 9.31 -20.10 6.30
CA LYS A 259 8.96 -19.61 7.63
C LYS A 259 9.55 -20.48 8.75
N ARG A 260 9.55 -21.80 8.59
CA ARG A 260 10.12 -22.71 9.58
C ARG A 260 11.65 -22.65 9.59
N VAL A 261 12.29 -22.72 8.42
CA VAL A 261 13.74 -22.69 8.29
C VAL A 261 14.33 -21.36 8.75
N LEU A 262 13.64 -20.24 8.49
CA LEU A 262 14.09 -18.90 8.86
C LEU A 262 14.28 -18.73 10.38
N ILE A 263 13.52 -19.48 11.20
CA ILE A 263 13.66 -19.45 12.67
C ILE A 263 15.07 -19.83 13.12
N PHE A 264 15.74 -20.71 12.36
CA PHE A 264 17.07 -21.25 12.67
C PHE A 264 18.20 -20.56 11.90
N SER A 265 17.89 -19.52 11.12
CA SER A 265 18.88 -18.73 10.40
C SER A 265 19.30 -17.51 11.21
N ASN A 266 20.48 -16.95 10.88
CA ASN A 266 20.95 -15.73 11.53
C ASN A 266 19.96 -14.58 11.33
N GLN A 267 19.53 -13.97 12.41
CA GLN A 267 18.47 -12.95 12.40
C GLN A 267 18.86 -11.67 11.67
N SER A 268 20.13 -11.30 11.67
CA SER A 268 20.60 -10.07 11.00
C SER A 268 20.62 -10.21 9.49
N SER A 269 21.18 -11.31 8.99
CA SER A 269 21.27 -11.58 7.55
C SER A 269 19.97 -12.15 6.99
N ALA A 270 19.24 -12.94 7.78
CA ALA A 270 18.10 -13.73 7.37
C ALA A 270 18.40 -14.57 6.10
N LEU A 271 19.65 -15.02 5.95
CA LEU A 271 20.11 -15.75 4.78
C LEU A 271 19.49 -17.14 4.74
N ILE A 272 18.86 -17.45 3.62
CA ILE A 272 18.36 -18.76 3.25
C ILE A 272 19.09 -19.23 2.00
N LYS A 273 19.53 -20.48 2.00
CA LYS A 273 20.09 -21.16 0.84
C LYS A 273 19.01 -22.02 0.20
N LEU A 274 18.85 -21.86 -1.09
CA LEU A 274 18.06 -22.75 -1.95
C LEU A 274 19.03 -23.64 -2.73
N HIS A 275 18.91 -24.95 -2.56
CA HIS A 275 19.62 -25.94 -3.35
C HIS A 275 18.64 -26.65 -4.25
N LEU A 276 18.87 -26.54 -5.55
CA LEU A 276 18.04 -27.09 -6.60
C LEU A 276 18.60 -28.44 -7.06
N GLU A 277 17.77 -29.45 -7.03
CA GLU A 277 18.03 -30.78 -7.58
C GLU A 277 16.85 -31.20 -8.45
N SER A 278 17.00 -32.32 -9.19
CA SER A 278 15.91 -32.83 -10.01
C SER A 278 14.63 -33.06 -9.18
N ASN A 279 13.58 -32.29 -9.50
CA ASN A 279 12.26 -32.30 -8.86
C ASN A 279 12.26 -32.07 -7.33
N GLN A 280 13.32 -31.46 -6.80
CA GLN A 280 13.44 -31.17 -5.38
C GLN A 280 14.15 -29.84 -5.14
N LEU A 281 13.56 -29.01 -4.27
CA LEU A 281 14.13 -27.80 -3.74
C LEU A 281 14.46 -28.01 -2.26
N VAL A 282 15.74 -27.90 -1.89
CA VAL A 282 16.16 -27.95 -0.48
C VAL A 282 16.30 -26.53 0.04
N VAL A 283 15.53 -26.18 1.04
CA VAL A 283 15.55 -24.90 1.73
C VAL A 283 16.33 -25.06 3.02
N SER A 284 17.43 -24.34 3.18
CA SER A 284 18.25 -24.43 4.39
C SER A 284 18.66 -23.07 4.93
N GLY A 285 18.85 -23.00 6.24
CA GLY A 285 19.32 -21.82 6.95
C GLY A 285 20.13 -22.25 8.19
N GLN A 286 21.06 -21.41 8.59
CA GLN A 286 21.90 -21.66 9.77
C GLN A 286 22.24 -20.36 10.48
N ASP A 287 22.46 -20.46 11.77
CA ASP A 287 23.09 -19.44 12.59
C ASP A 287 24.29 -20.05 13.29
N ILE A 288 25.49 -19.66 12.86
CA ILE A 288 26.77 -20.19 13.37
C ILE A 288 26.98 -19.74 14.81
N ASP A 289 26.57 -18.52 15.16
CA ASP A 289 26.78 -17.93 16.49
C ASP A 289 26.02 -18.70 17.57
N TYR A 290 24.83 -19.19 17.22
CA TYR A 290 23.98 -19.98 18.12
C TYR A 290 24.00 -21.48 17.84
N SER A 291 24.81 -21.93 16.88
CA SER A 291 24.93 -23.34 16.47
C SER A 291 23.55 -23.97 16.12
N THR A 292 22.69 -23.20 15.48
CA THR A 292 21.38 -23.66 15.01
C THR A 292 21.35 -23.81 13.49
N SER A 293 20.59 -24.78 13.01
CA SER A 293 20.37 -24.99 11.59
C SER A 293 19.06 -25.71 11.33
N ALA A 294 18.50 -25.50 10.16
CA ALA A 294 17.34 -26.23 9.66
C ALA A 294 17.46 -26.47 8.17
N GLU A 295 16.86 -27.56 7.72
CA GLU A 295 16.76 -27.95 6.32
C GLU A 295 15.41 -28.58 6.07
N GLU A 296 14.73 -28.17 5.00
CA GLU A 296 13.51 -28.77 4.51
C GLU A 296 13.56 -29.03 3.03
N ARG A 297 12.90 -30.10 2.60
CA ARG A 297 12.76 -30.52 1.21
C ARG A 297 11.38 -30.19 0.73
N VAL A 298 11.31 -29.43 -0.37
CA VAL A 298 10.06 -29.01 -1.00
C VAL A 298 9.99 -29.63 -2.39
N PRO A 299 8.95 -30.40 -2.70
CA PRO A 299 8.73 -30.91 -4.06
C PRO A 299 8.58 -29.75 -5.05
N CYS A 300 9.18 -29.87 -6.20
CA CYS A 300 9.08 -28.90 -7.28
C CYS A 300 9.23 -29.56 -8.64
N GLU A 301 8.94 -28.84 -9.71
CA GLU A 301 9.27 -29.23 -11.07
C GLU A 301 10.57 -28.52 -11.46
N TYR A 302 11.64 -29.29 -11.56
CA TYR A 302 12.96 -28.82 -11.98
C TYR A 302 13.74 -29.94 -12.65
N GLY A 303 14.28 -29.69 -13.83
CA GLY A 303 14.96 -30.70 -14.64
C GLY A 303 16.35 -30.32 -15.10
N ASP A 304 16.89 -29.19 -14.65
CA ASP A 304 18.19 -28.67 -15.06
C ASP A 304 19.31 -29.05 -14.10
N SER A 305 20.50 -28.52 -14.32
CA SER A 305 21.68 -28.77 -13.50
C SER A 305 21.49 -28.29 -12.05
N PRO A 306 22.03 -29.01 -11.06
CA PRO A 306 21.95 -28.56 -9.66
C PRO A 306 22.55 -27.18 -9.47
N MET A 307 21.91 -26.35 -8.62
CA MET A 307 22.33 -24.98 -8.34
C MET A 307 22.14 -24.64 -6.87
N ASN A 308 23.07 -23.84 -6.32
CA ASN A 308 22.92 -23.20 -5.03
C ASN A 308 22.73 -21.70 -5.23
N ILE A 309 21.76 -21.11 -4.55
CA ILE A 309 21.57 -19.66 -4.53
C ILE A 309 21.10 -19.21 -3.14
N GLY A 310 21.61 -18.07 -2.68
CA GLY A 310 21.22 -17.47 -1.41
C GLY A 310 20.25 -16.31 -1.62
N PHE A 311 19.25 -16.20 -0.75
CA PHE A 311 18.34 -15.06 -0.70
C PHE A 311 18.12 -14.61 0.74
N LYS A 312 17.74 -13.35 0.92
CA LYS A 312 17.20 -12.89 2.19
C LYS A 312 15.80 -13.49 2.37
N GLY A 313 15.66 -14.41 3.32
CA GLY A 313 14.45 -15.19 3.52
C GLY A 313 13.22 -14.34 3.80
N THR A 314 13.38 -13.25 4.55
CA THR A 314 12.28 -12.31 4.81
C THR A 314 11.72 -11.68 3.52
N PHE A 315 12.59 -11.31 2.58
CA PHE A 315 12.16 -10.74 1.30
C PHE A 315 11.48 -11.77 0.40
N LEU A 316 11.98 -13.00 0.38
CA LEU A 316 11.34 -14.08 -0.37
C LEU A 316 9.96 -14.42 0.20
N ILE A 317 9.82 -14.43 1.53
CA ILE A 317 8.53 -14.59 2.21
C ILE A 317 7.57 -13.47 1.84
N ASP A 318 8.03 -12.21 1.83
CA ASP A 318 7.20 -11.06 1.45
C ASP A 318 6.71 -11.18 0.00
N ILE A 319 7.61 -11.58 -0.92
CA ILE A 319 7.26 -11.82 -2.32
C ILE A 319 6.18 -12.89 -2.43
N LEU A 320 6.36 -14.05 -1.81
CA LEU A 320 5.41 -15.15 -1.87
C LEU A 320 4.06 -14.81 -1.22
N ASN A 321 4.06 -14.00 -0.16
CA ASN A 321 2.81 -13.52 0.46
C ASN A 321 2.01 -12.58 -0.47
N ASN A 322 2.68 -11.83 -1.34
CA ASN A 322 2.06 -10.84 -2.23
C ASN A 322 1.93 -11.32 -3.69
N MET A 323 2.42 -12.52 -4.02
CA MET A 323 2.38 -13.06 -5.38
C MET A 323 0.97 -13.47 -5.80
N GLY A 324 0.25 -14.20 -4.97
CA GLY A 324 -1.03 -14.86 -5.33
C GLY A 324 -0.82 -16.15 -6.13
N GLY A 325 -1.93 -16.77 -6.50
CA GLY A 325 -1.91 -18.05 -7.24
C GLY A 325 -1.52 -19.27 -6.39
N GLU A 326 -1.66 -20.45 -6.97
CA GLU A 326 -1.30 -21.73 -6.35
C GLU A 326 0.19 -22.01 -6.51
N ASN A 327 0.67 -21.96 -7.75
CA ASN A 327 2.07 -22.24 -8.10
C ASN A 327 2.79 -20.95 -8.52
N VAL A 328 4.09 -20.90 -8.23
CA VAL A 328 5.00 -19.85 -8.68
C VAL A 328 6.13 -20.46 -9.50
N ILE A 329 6.65 -19.70 -10.43
CA ILE A 329 7.85 -20.04 -11.18
C ILE A 329 8.97 -19.12 -10.73
N ILE A 330 10.09 -19.71 -10.29
CA ILE A 330 11.31 -19.01 -9.97
C ILE A 330 12.27 -19.21 -11.14
N GLU A 331 12.64 -18.12 -11.80
CA GLU A 331 13.54 -18.11 -12.95
C GLU A 331 14.94 -17.64 -12.51
N LEU A 332 15.94 -18.45 -12.71
CA LEU A 332 17.30 -18.27 -12.27
C LEU A 332 18.30 -18.41 -13.43
N ALA A 333 19.50 -17.84 -13.28
CA ALA A 333 20.58 -18.01 -14.24
C ALA A 333 21.88 -18.49 -13.55
N ASP A 334 22.32 -17.77 -12.53
CA ASP A 334 23.50 -18.10 -11.73
C ASP A 334 23.33 -17.51 -10.31
N PRO A 335 24.17 -17.91 -9.34
CA PRO A 335 24.05 -17.48 -7.94
C PRO A 335 24.22 -15.96 -7.70
N SER A 336 24.73 -15.21 -8.67
CA SER A 336 25.00 -13.77 -8.54
C SER A 336 23.95 -12.87 -9.23
N ARG A 337 23.11 -13.47 -10.07
CA ARG A 337 22.10 -12.75 -10.84
C ARG A 337 20.74 -12.78 -10.14
N ALA A 338 20.02 -11.68 -10.24
CA ALA A 338 18.67 -11.58 -9.70
C ALA A 338 17.76 -12.72 -10.16
N GLY A 339 17.05 -13.32 -9.21
CA GLY A 339 15.97 -14.25 -9.47
C GLY A 339 14.70 -13.48 -9.87
N VAL A 340 13.97 -14.01 -10.84
CA VAL A 340 12.67 -13.50 -11.26
C VAL A 340 11.61 -14.48 -10.79
N ILE A 341 10.57 -14.00 -10.13
CA ILE A 341 9.48 -14.81 -9.58
C ILE A 341 8.18 -14.33 -10.21
N VAL A 342 7.46 -15.24 -10.84
CA VAL A 342 6.19 -14.96 -11.48
C VAL A 342 5.15 -16.00 -11.04
N PRO A 343 3.85 -15.67 -11.05
CA PRO A 343 2.83 -16.69 -10.87
C PRO A 343 2.87 -17.67 -12.06
N ALA A 344 2.59 -18.95 -11.82
CA ALA A 344 2.55 -19.93 -12.89
C ALA A 344 1.44 -19.62 -13.92
N GLU A 345 0.35 -19.02 -13.43
CA GLU A 345 -0.75 -18.53 -14.24
C GLU A 345 -0.96 -17.04 -13.90
N GLN A 346 -0.83 -16.18 -14.91
CA GLN A 346 -1.11 -14.74 -14.78
C GLN A 346 -2.63 -14.54 -14.71
N GLU A 347 -3.06 -13.52 -13.94
CA GLU A 347 -4.47 -13.10 -13.95
C GLU A 347 -4.81 -12.45 -15.30
N GLU A 348 -6.10 -12.44 -15.65
CA GLU A 348 -6.55 -11.83 -16.90
C GLU A 348 -6.13 -10.36 -16.99
N ASN A 349 -5.55 -9.96 -18.11
CA ASN A 349 -5.01 -8.63 -18.35
C ASN A 349 -3.87 -8.19 -17.41
N GLU A 350 -3.26 -9.10 -16.64
CA GLU A 350 -2.13 -8.78 -15.79
C GLU A 350 -0.83 -9.46 -16.25
N ASP A 351 0.30 -8.77 -16.03
CA ASP A 351 1.65 -9.29 -16.15
C ASP A 351 2.42 -8.92 -14.87
N LEU A 352 2.35 -9.82 -13.88
CA LEU A 352 3.02 -9.66 -12.59
C LEU A 352 4.39 -10.32 -12.63
N LEU A 353 5.40 -9.56 -12.25
CA LEU A 353 6.77 -10.01 -12.10
C LEU A 353 7.35 -9.41 -10.81
N MET A 354 8.02 -10.25 -10.03
CA MET A 354 8.79 -9.82 -8.86
C MET A 354 10.23 -10.27 -9.01
N LEU A 355 11.17 -9.41 -8.65
CA LEU A 355 12.60 -9.64 -8.73
C LEU A 355 13.20 -9.61 -7.34
N LEU A 356 14.14 -10.50 -7.07
CA LEU A 356 14.89 -10.54 -5.82
C LEU A 356 16.40 -10.69 -6.09
N MET A 357 17.16 -9.77 -5.53
CA MET A 357 18.63 -9.84 -5.58
C MET A 357 19.12 -10.99 -4.70
N PRO A 358 20.08 -11.81 -5.18
CA PRO A 358 20.65 -12.87 -4.38
C PRO A 358 21.61 -12.32 -3.31
N MET A 359 21.87 -13.14 -2.31
CA MET A 359 22.92 -12.94 -1.33
C MET A 359 24.03 -13.96 -1.56
N MET A 360 25.28 -13.52 -1.35
CA MET A 360 26.43 -14.42 -1.46
C MET A 360 26.35 -15.51 -0.39
N LEU A 361 26.56 -16.73 -0.81
CA LEU A 361 26.76 -17.87 0.08
C LEU A 361 28.24 -17.89 0.51
N ASN A 362 28.46 -17.97 1.79
CA ASN A 362 29.80 -18.26 2.33
C ASN A 362 29.96 -19.79 2.33
N ASP A 363 30.68 -20.29 1.36
CA ASP A 363 31.06 -21.71 1.29
C ASP A 363 32.11 -22.04 2.35
#